data_aa614b4c2a810617383e047f1df70c57
#
_entry.id   aa614b4c2a810617383e047f1df70c57
#
_cell.length_a   1.000
_cell.length_b   1.000
_cell.length_c   1.000
_cell.angle_alpha   90.00
_cell.angle_beta   90.00
_cell.angle_gamma   90.00
#
_symmetry.space_group_name_H-M   'P 1'
#
loop_
_entity.id
_entity.type
_entity.pdbx_description
1 polymer ?
#
loop_
_entity_poly.entity_id
_entity_poly.type
_entity_poly.pdbx_seq_one_letter_code
_entity_poly.pdbx_strand_id
1 'polypeptide(L)'
;MSNMRTRTEYSFERLMELQRVVSKNLVPKETLRKKASYLAWGTLGLGVGAYLSAGGGNPYISSACLLMGLILLIRFYFFYHLMAWNAGRVMKKNSRVNEFQFEKDHILAWQGQDSAKYPYTKCSNLLETGSSFYFIMEDGQGLMLDKGELKGGSVDELRALLERKTGKTAQNIKVK
;
A
#
# COMPACT_ATOMS: atom_id res chain seq x y z
N MET A 1 -4.70 13.83 -28.91
CA MET A 1 -4.39 12.67 -28.05
C MET A 1 -3.30 13.12 -27.13
N SER A 2 -3.50 13.03 -25.82
CA SER A 2 -2.47 13.42 -24.84
C SER A 2 -1.35 12.39 -24.88
N ASN A 3 -0.13 12.82 -25.24
CA ASN A 3 1.04 11.93 -25.30
C ASN A 3 1.70 11.82 -23.93
N MET A 4 0.90 11.99 -22.86
CA MET A 4 1.39 11.93 -21.48
C MET A 4 1.76 10.51 -21.10
N ARG A 5 2.92 10.37 -20.48
CA ARG A 5 3.44 9.11 -19.94
C ARG A 5 4.08 9.36 -18.60
N THR A 6 4.01 8.39 -17.71
CA THR A 6 4.81 8.40 -16.49
C THR A 6 5.41 7.02 -16.24
N ARG A 7 6.55 7.02 -15.56
CA ARG A 7 7.25 5.79 -15.15
C ARG A 7 7.29 5.75 -13.64
N THR A 8 6.93 4.61 -13.08
CA THR A 8 6.97 4.40 -11.63
C THR A 8 7.88 3.22 -11.33
N GLU A 9 8.90 3.46 -10.51
CA GLU A 9 9.74 2.41 -9.97
C GLU A 9 9.26 2.07 -8.55
N TYR A 10 8.89 0.81 -8.34
CA TYR A 10 8.44 0.30 -7.05
C TYR A 10 9.62 -0.07 -6.17
N SER A 11 10.31 0.94 -5.64
CA SER A 11 11.27 0.75 -4.55
C SER A 11 10.57 0.30 -3.27
N PHE A 12 11.32 -0.21 -2.29
CA PHE A 12 10.76 -0.58 -0.99
C PHE A 12 10.02 0.58 -0.31
N GLU A 13 10.57 1.80 -0.38
CA GLU A 13 9.95 3.00 0.18
C GLU A 13 8.64 3.35 -0.50
N ARG A 14 8.59 3.25 -1.83
CA ARG A 14 7.38 3.48 -2.62
C ARG A 14 6.30 2.43 -2.34
N LEU A 15 6.70 1.16 -2.17
CA LEU A 15 5.78 0.10 -1.76
C LEU A 15 5.23 0.35 -0.35
N MET A 16 6.05 0.82 0.56
CA MET A 16 5.63 1.19 1.92
C MET A 16 4.65 2.37 1.89
N GLU A 17 4.92 3.39 1.07
CA GLU A 17 4.02 4.52 0.85
C GLU A 17 2.67 4.05 0.30
N LEU A 18 2.68 3.23 -0.75
CA LEU A 18 1.46 2.64 -1.33
C LEU A 18 0.66 1.87 -0.28
N GLN A 19 1.31 1.02 0.52
CA GLN A 19 0.65 0.24 1.56
C GLN A 19 0.01 1.14 2.64
N ARG A 20 0.68 2.23 3.03
CA ARG A 20 0.11 3.21 3.96
C ARG A 20 -1.10 3.91 3.38
N VAL A 21 -1.02 4.37 2.12
CA VAL A 21 -2.12 5.04 1.41
C VAL A 21 -3.32 4.13 1.30
N VAL A 22 -3.13 2.91 0.80
CA VAL A 22 -4.21 1.91 0.66
C VAL A 22 -4.82 1.57 2.02
N SER A 23 -3.99 1.25 3.01
CA SER A 23 -4.47 0.84 4.33
C SER A 23 -5.25 1.92 5.07
N LYS A 24 -4.84 3.19 4.94
CA LYS A 24 -5.51 4.31 5.63
C LYS A 24 -6.78 4.76 4.93
N ASN A 25 -6.83 4.72 3.61
CA ASN A 25 -7.90 5.34 2.84
C ASN A 25 -8.92 4.34 2.27
N LEU A 26 -8.51 3.10 1.99
CA LEU A 26 -9.41 2.09 1.41
C LEU A 26 -9.97 1.12 2.45
N VAL A 27 -9.12 0.61 3.33
CA VAL A 27 -9.49 -0.41 4.32
C VAL A 27 -9.11 -0.01 5.75
N PRO A 28 -9.48 1.22 6.19
CA PRO A 28 -9.04 1.72 7.48
C PRO A 28 -9.54 0.86 8.65
N LYS A 29 -10.81 0.40 8.59
CA LYS A 29 -11.42 -0.44 9.63
C LYS A 29 -10.73 -1.80 9.76
N GLU A 30 -10.44 -2.46 8.64
CA GLU A 30 -9.75 -3.75 8.64
C GLU A 30 -8.30 -3.63 9.12
N THR A 31 -7.59 -2.62 8.64
CA THR A 31 -6.22 -2.34 9.07
C THR A 31 -6.16 -2.05 10.55
N LEU A 32 -7.06 -1.20 11.06
CA LEU A 32 -7.14 -0.87 12.48
C LEU A 32 -7.46 -2.12 13.31
N ARG A 33 -8.43 -2.94 12.88
CA ARG A 33 -8.79 -4.19 13.57
C ARG A 33 -7.61 -5.17 13.64
N LYS A 34 -6.89 -5.37 12.52
CA LYS A 34 -5.70 -6.24 12.49
C LYS A 34 -4.60 -5.72 13.44
N LYS A 35 -4.31 -4.41 13.39
CA LYS A 35 -3.32 -3.80 14.29
C LYS A 35 -3.73 -3.90 15.75
N ALA A 36 -4.98 -3.60 16.07
CA ALA A 36 -5.51 -3.72 17.43
C ALA A 36 -5.45 -5.16 17.94
N SER A 37 -5.75 -6.15 17.08
CA SER A 37 -5.62 -7.57 17.41
C SER A 37 -4.16 -7.95 17.75
N TYR A 38 -3.18 -7.54 16.95
CA TYR A 38 -1.77 -7.80 17.27
C TYR A 38 -1.34 -7.17 18.57
N LEU A 39 -1.79 -5.95 18.87
CA LEU A 39 -1.49 -5.28 20.14
C LEU A 39 -2.14 -6.03 21.31
N ALA A 40 -3.44 -6.33 21.23
CA ALA A 40 -4.18 -6.98 22.31
C ALA A 40 -3.64 -8.38 22.62
N TRP A 41 -3.47 -9.22 21.61
CA TRP A 41 -2.93 -10.58 21.81
C TRP A 41 -1.46 -10.57 22.17
N GLY A 42 -0.67 -9.59 21.69
CA GLY A 42 0.72 -9.42 22.06
C GLY A 42 0.90 -9.07 23.53
N THR A 43 0.13 -8.09 24.02
CA THR A 43 0.16 -7.69 25.45
C THR A 43 -0.38 -8.78 26.37
N LEU A 44 -1.46 -9.46 25.96
CA LEU A 44 -2.02 -10.60 26.71
C LEU A 44 -0.99 -11.73 26.83
N GLY A 45 -0.34 -12.10 25.74
CA GLY A 45 0.68 -13.14 25.72
C GLY A 45 1.86 -12.83 26.64
N LEU A 46 2.34 -11.59 26.63
CA LEU A 46 3.40 -11.15 27.57
C LEU A 46 2.92 -11.18 29.01
N GLY A 47 1.70 -10.70 29.30
CA GLY A 47 1.13 -10.69 30.65
C GLY A 47 0.96 -12.09 31.22
N VAL A 48 0.37 -13.01 30.45
CA VAL A 48 0.20 -14.42 30.85
C VAL A 48 1.57 -15.11 31.03
N GLY A 49 2.50 -14.91 30.10
CA GLY A 49 3.84 -15.48 30.21
C GLY A 49 4.60 -15.00 31.44
N ALA A 50 4.53 -13.71 31.76
CA ALA A 50 5.15 -13.14 32.94
C ALA A 50 4.49 -13.68 34.24
N TYR A 51 3.16 -13.75 34.29
CA TYR A 51 2.42 -14.30 35.43
C TYR A 51 2.80 -15.76 35.71
N LEU A 52 2.84 -16.61 34.67
CA LEU A 52 3.23 -18.01 34.81
C LEU A 52 4.69 -18.15 35.24
N SER A 53 5.59 -17.29 34.77
CA SER A 53 6.99 -17.31 35.19
C SER A 53 7.16 -16.96 36.67
N ALA A 54 6.42 -15.95 37.16
CA ALA A 54 6.48 -15.52 38.58
C ALA A 54 5.78 -16.50 39.51
N GLY A 55 4.70 -17.17 39.04
CA GLY A 55 3.92 -18.12 39.84
C GLY A 55 4.46 -19.54 39.90
N GLY A 56 5.65 -19.83 39.36
CA GLY A 56 6.22 -21.17 39.31
C GLY A 56 5.55 -22.12 38.34
N GLY A 57 4.85 -21.56 37.30
CA GLY A 57 4.23 -22.33 36.24
C GLY A 57 5.25 -23.05 35.35
N ASN A 58 4.75 -23.88 34.44
CA ASN A 58 5.61 -24.64 33.53
C ASN A 58 6.48 -23.69 32.68
N PRO A 59 7.84 -23.80 32.75
CA PRO A 59 8.75 -22.84 32.08
C PRO A 59 8.65 -22.88 30.55
N TYR A 60 8.27 -24.00 29.96
CA TYR A 60 8.07 -24.11 28.50
C TYR A 60 6.84 -23.34 28.05
N ILE A 61 5.74 -23.41 28.79
CA ILE A 61 4.50 -22.69 28.49
C ILE A 61 4.69 -21.19 28.67
N SER A 62 5.33 -20.77 29.76
CA SER A 62 5.60 -19.34 30.01
C SER A 62 6.51 -18.74 28.94
N SER A 63 7.59 -19.44 28.56
CA SER A 63 8.48 -19.01 27.49
C SER A 63 7.77 -18.93 26.13
N ALA A 64 6.91 -19.90 25.79
CA ALA A 64 6.14 -19.87 24.56
C ALA A 64 5.17 -18.68 24.52
N CYS A 65 4.49 -18.36 25.63
CA CYS A 65 3.62 -17.19 25.72
C CYS A 65 4.39 -15.87 25.56
N LEU A 66 5.56 -15.75 26.18
CA LEU A 66 6.42 -14.56 26.05
C LEU A 66 6.91 -14.38 24.61
N LEU A 67 7.42 -15.45 23.99
CA LEU A 67 7.89 -15.40 22.60
C LEU A 67 6.76 -15.04 21.63
N MET A 68 5.58 -15.66 21.77
CA MET A 68 4.43 -15.36 20.93
C MET A 68 3.97 -13.90 21.12
N GLY A 69 3.89 -13.43 22.36
CA GLY A 69 3.56 -12.05 22.66
C GLY A 69 4.53 -11.06 22.03
N LEU A 70 5.83 -11.32 22.11
CA LEU A 70 6.88 -10.51 21.50
C LEU A 70 6.76 -10.49 19.97
N ILE A 71 6.55 -11.64 19.33
CA ILE A 71 6.38 -11.73 17.87
C ILE A 71 5.17 -10.90 17.42
N LEU A 72 4.05 -10.93 18.14
CA LEU A 72 2.85 -10.15 17.79
C LEU A 72 3.08 -8.65 17.95
N LEU A 73 3.82 -8.21 18.97
CA LEU A 73 4.18 -6.80 19.14
C LEU A 73 5.16 -6.32 18.06
N ILE A 74 6.12 -7.15 17.66
CA ILE A 74 6.99 -6.87 16.50
C ILE A 74 6.14 -6.71 15.23
N ARG A 75 5.17 -7.60 14.99
CA ARG A 75 4.24 -7.48 13.86
C ARG A 75 3.38 -6.22 13.92
N PHE A 76 2.96 -5.79 15.09
CA PHE A 76 2.25 -4.52 15.26
C PHE A 76 3.12 -3.32 14.88
N TYR A 77 4.36 -3.27 15.38
CA TYR A 77 5.28 -2.15 15.13
C TYR A 77 5.72 -2.10 13.65
N PHE A 78 6.13 -3.23 13.10
CA PHE A 78 6.62 -3.33 11.72
C PHE A 78 5.52 -3.65 10.69
N PHE A 79 4.25 -3.40 11.01
CA PHE A 79 3.11 -3.80 10.18
C PHE A 79 3.26 -3.38 8.71
N TYR A 80 3.53 -2.11 8.43
CA TYR A 80 3.69 -1.60 7.06
C TYR A 80 4.96 -2.09 6.38
N HIS A 81 6.04 -2.26 7.14
CA HIS A 81 7.29 -2.82 6.62
C HIS A 81 7.11 -4.26 6.14
N LEU A 82 6.41 -5.08 6.94
CA LEU A 82 6.12 -6.46 6.59
C LEU A 82 5.19 -6.57 5.37
N MET A 83 4.20 -5.67 5.27
CA MET A 83 3.34 -5.62 4.09
C MET A 83 4.11 -5.22 2.83
N ALA A 84 4.94 -4.20 2.90
CA ALA A 84 5.79 -3.76 1.79
C ALA A 84 6.80 -4.85 1.37
N TRP A 85 7.40 -5.52 2.35
CA TRP A 85 8.34 -6.61 2.10
C TRP A 85 7.68 -7.82 1.39
N ASN A 86 6.47 -8.21 1.85
CA ASN A 86 5.70 -9.27 1.19
C ASN A 86 5.31 -8.87 -0.23
N ALA A 87 4.84 -7.63 -0.44
CA ALA A 87 4.52 -7.12 -1.77
C ALA A 87 5.76 -7.16 -2.69
N GLY A 88 6.92 -6.71 -2.19
CA GLY A 88 8.18 -6.75 -2.94
C GLY A 88 8.69 -8.15 -3.26
N ARG A 89 8.37 -9.16 -2.41
CA ARG A 89 8.70 -10.58 -2.68
C ARG A 89 7.87 -11.18 -3.81
N VAL A 90 6.59 -10.82 -3.87
CA VAL A 90 5.66 -11.33 -4.89
C VAL A 90 5.97 -10.68 -6.25
N MET A 91 6.47 -9.44 -6.26
CA MET A 91 6.89 -8.77 -7.49
C MET A 91 8.12 -9.44 -8.10
N LYS A 92 8.00 -9.93 -9.32
CA LYS A 92 9.15 -10.41 -10.10
C LYS A 92 10.14 -9.25 -10.32
N LYS A 93 11.43 -9.53 -10.41
CA LYS A 93 12.49 -8.52 -10.59
C LYS A 93 12.24 -7.59 -11.78
N ASN A 94 11.66 -8.09 -12.86
CA ASN A 94 11.30 -7.32 -14.05
C ASN A 94 9.98 -6.53 -13.92
N SER A 95 9.24 -6.73 -12.83
CA SER A 95 7.93 -6.11 -12.56
C SER A 95 8.03 -4.87 -11.66
N ARG A 96 9.23 -4.43 -11.30
CA ARG A 96 9.44 -3.28 -10.42
C ARG A 96 9.29 -1.93 -11.11
N VAL A 97 9.33 -1.92 -12.42
CA VAL A 97 9.17 -0.70 -13.23
C VAL A 97 7.91 -0.84 -14.07
N ASN A 98 7.00 0.07 -13.84
CA ASN A 98 5.79 0.18 -14.65
C ASN A 98 5.81 1.50 -15.41
N GLU A 99 5.53 1.42 -16.70
CA GLU A 99 5.33 2.59 -17.55
C GLU A 99 3.83 2.73 -17.80
N PHE A 100 3.33 3.96 -17.66
CA PHE A 100 1.92 4.28 -17.85
C PHE A 100 1.76 5.28 -18.97
N GLN A 101 0.83 5.00 -19.88
CA GLN A 101 0.41 5.91 -20.93
C GLN A 101 -1.08 6.20 -20.77
N PHE A 102 -1.43 7.48 -20.89
CA PHE A 102 -2.80 7.93 -20.71
C PHE A 102 -3.50 7.99 -22.07
N GLU A 103 -4.29 6.96 -22.35
CA GLU A 103 -5.08 6.82 -23.57
C GLU A 103 -6.45 7.50 -23.44
N LYS A 104 -7.27 7.42 -24.51
CA LYS A 104 -8.58 8.07 -24.52
C LYS A 104 -9.52 7.56 -23.42
N ASP A 105 -9.59 6.23 -23.21
CA ASP A 105 -10.61 5.60 -22.37
C ASP A 105 -10.01 4.75 -21.23
N HIS A 106 -8.69 4.60 -21.20
CA HIS A 106 -7.99 3.78 -20.20
C HIS A 106 -6.55 4.25 -19.99
N ILE A 107 -5.96 3.82 -18.89
CA ILE A 107 -4.52 3.88 -18.65
C ILE A 107 -3.93 2.58 -19.16
N LEU A 108 -2.99 2.65 -20.08
CA LEU A 108 -2.22 1.51 -20.54
C LEU A 108 -0.96 1.42 -19.69
N ALA A 109 -0.78 0.30 -19.01
CA ALA A 109 0.41 0.03 -18.19
C ALA A 109 1.24 -1.08 -18.81
N TRP A 110 2.54 -0.86 -18.89
CA TRP A 110 3.51 -1.89 -19.28
C TRP A 110 4.36 -2.29 -18.11
N GLN A 111 4.57 -3.60 -17.98
CA GLN A 111 5.41 -4.21 -16.97
C GLN A 111 6.34 -5.21 -17.66
N GLY A 112 7.50 -4.75 -18.09
CA GLY A 112 8.39 -5.53 -18.95
C GLY A 112 7.77 -5.79 -20.31
N GLN A 113 7.44 -7.05 -20.63
CA GLN A 113 6.79 -7.44 -21.88
C GLN A 113 5.25 -7.53 -21.74
N ASP A 114 4.74 -7.53 -20.52
CA ASP A 114 3.31 -7.62 -20.27
C ASP A 114 2.67 -6.23 -20.32
N SER A 115 1.44 -6.15 -20.82
CA SER A 115 0.66 -4.92 -20.80
C SER A 115 -0.74 -5.16 -20.22
N ALA A 116 -1.24 -4.18 -19.47
CA ALA A 116 -2.56 -4.20 -18.90
C ALA A 116 -3.29 -2.88 -19.17
N LYS A 117 -4.61 -2.96 -19.39
CA LYS A 117 -5.48 -1.80 -19.61
C LYS A 117 -6.34 -1.56 -18.39
N TYR A 118 -6.33 -0.34 -17.88
CA TYR A 118 -7.09 0.10 -16.72
C TYR A 118 -8.10 1.18 -17.11
N PRO A 119 -9.38 0.82 -17.35
CA PRO A 119 -10.42 1.77 -17.74
C PRO A 119 -10.63 2.84 -16.66
N TYR A 120 -10.75 4.10 -17.06
CA TYR A 120 -11.02 5.20 -16.11
C TYR A 120 -12.33 5.01 -15.35
N THR A 121 -13.31 4.36 -15.97
CA THR A 121 -14.64 4.09 -15.38
C THR A 121 -14.59 3.18 -14.15
N LYS A 122 -13.54 2.35 -14.03
CA LYS A 122 -13.32 1.47 -12.86
C LYS A 122 -12.62 2.15 -11.70
N CYS A 123 -12.34 3.45 -11.79
CA CYS A 123 -11.76 4.21 -10.70
C CYS A 123 -12.77 4.39 -9.57
N SER A 124 -12.48 3.83 -8.39
CA SER A 124 -13.27 4.06 -7.19
C SER A 124 -12.83 5.32 -6.46
N ASN A 125 -11.52 5.51 -6.31
CA ASN A 125 -10.93 6.66 -5.63
C ASN A 125 -9.68 7.16 -6.37
N LEU A 126 -9.55 8.49 -6.43
CA LEU A 126 -8.36 9.16 -6.92
C LEU A 126 -7.74 9.92 -5.75
N LEU A 127 -6.53 9.49 -5.34
CA LEU A 127 -5.81 10.11 -4.23
C LEU A 127 -4.53 10.75 -4.76
N GLU A 128 -4.11 11.82 -4.09
CA GLU A 128 -2.92 12.58 -4.48
C GLU A 128 -2.02 12.81 -3.27
N THR A 129 -0.72 12.60 -3.46
CA THR A 129 0.34 13.00 -2.51
C THR A 129 1.25 14.03 -3.16
N GLY A 130 2.24 14.52 -2.43
CA GLY A 130 3.26 15.40 -2.99
C GLY A 130 4.01 14.77 -4.18
N SER A 131 4.22 13.44 -4.16
CA SER A 131 5.07 12.72 -5.12
C SER A 131 4.29 11.93 -6.18
N SER A 132 3.05 11.53 -5.91
CA SER A 132 2.34 10.56 -6.76
C SER A 132 0.84 10.77 -6.78
N PHE A 133 0.19 10.32 -7.86
CA PHE A 133 -1.24 10.04 -7.87
C PHE A 133 -1.46 8.55 -7.63
N TYR A 134 -2.53 8.21 -6.91
CA TYR A 134 -2.99 6.84 -6.69
C TYR A 134 -4.35 6.67 -7.33
N PHE A 135 -4.36 5.91 -8.41
CA PHE A 135 -5.58 5.51 -9.10
C PHE A 135 -6.03 4.18 -8.51
N ILE A 136 -7.09 4.21 -7.72
CA ILE A 136 -7.61 3.05 -7.01
C ILE A 136 -8.83 2.53 -7.73
N MET A 137 -8.85 1.23 -8.00
CA MET A 137 -9.96 0.56 -8.67
C MET A 137 -10.93 -0.08 -7.69
N GLU A 138 -12.13 -0.42 -8.18
CA GLU A 138 -13.20 -1.03 -7.38
C GLU A 138 -12.81 -2.41 -6.82
N ASP A 139 -11.94 -3.15 -7.49
CA ASP A 139 -11.40 -4.44 -7.04
C ASP A 139 -10.28 -4.31 -5.98
N GLY A 140 -9.98 -3.09 -5.55
CA GLY A 140 -8.95 -2.80 -4.56
C GLY A 140 -7.52 -2.73 -5.12
N GLN A 141 -7.34 -2.91 -6.43
CA GLN A 141 -6.04 -2.69 -7.05
C GLN A 141 -5.74 -1.18 -7.11
N GLY A 142 -4.47 -0.82 -6.91
CA GLY A 142 -4.01 0.57 -6.97
C GLY A 142 -2.83 0.73 -7.91
N LEU A 143 -2.94 1.72 -8.80
CA LEU A 143 -1.80 2.17 -9.61
C LEU A 143 -1.20 3.39 -8.95
N MET A 144 0.12 3.41 -8.80
CA MET A 144 0.87 4.56 -8.35
C MET A 144 1.50 5.23 -9.58
N LEU A 145 1.14 6.48 -9.82
CA LEU A 145 1.59 7.28 -10.94
C LEU A 145 2.55 8.35 -10.41
N ASP A 146 3.83 8.21 -10.69
CA ASP A 146 4.88 9.13 -10.21
C ASP A 146 4.78 10.48 -10.94
N LYS A 147 4.77 11.57 -10.17
CA LYS A 147 4.74 12.93 -10.72
C LYS A 147 6.11 13.38 -11.24
N GLY A 148 7.19 12.90 -10.62
CA GLY A 148 8.56 13.27 -10.98
C GLY A 148 9.01 12.74 -12.34
N GLU A 149 8.45 11.61 -12.78
CA GLU A 149 8.76 10.94 -14.04
C GLU A 149 7.73 11.23 -15.14
N LEU A 150 6.88 12.23 -14.94
CA LEU A 150 5.85 12.61 -15.92
C LEU A 150 6.50 13.27 -17.16
N LYS A 151 6.12 12.78 -18.33
CA LYS A 151 6.55 13.30 -19.64
C LYS A 151 5.33 13.63 -20.50
N GLY A 152 5.46 14.66 -21.33
CA GLY A 152 4.43 15.06 -22.28
C GLY A 152 3.29 15.89 -21.72
N GLY A 153 3.45 16.45 -20.50
CA GLY A 153 2.50 17.35 -19.87
C GLY A 153 2.92 17.78 -18.47
N SER A 154 2.15 18.66 -17.84
CA SER A 154 2.33 19.10 -16.47
C SER A 154 1.54 18.25 -15.47
N VAL A 155 1.91 18.34 -14.18
CA VAL A 155 1.20 17.65 -13.08
C VAL A 155 -0.26 18.10 -13.00
N ASP A 156 -0.51 19.39 -13.22
CA ASP A 156 -1.86 19.95 -13.19
C ASP A 156 -2.70 19.49 -14.38
N GLU A 157 -2.10 19.36 -15.56
CA GLU A 157 -2.76 18.79 -16.73
C GLU A 157 -3.09 17.32 -16.51
N LEU A 158 -2.20 16.54 -15.90
CA LEU A 158 -2.47 15.15 -15.56
C LEU A 158 -3.61 15.04 -14.53
N ARG A 159 -3.61 15.92 -13.49
CA ARG A 159 -4.71 15.98 -12.51
C ARG A 159 -6.04 16.24 -13.19
N ALA A 160 -6.11 17.30 -13.99
CA ALA A 160 -7.33 17.66 -14.71
C ALA A 160 -7.80 16.55 -15.67
N LEU A 161 -6.87 15.84 -16.33
CA LEU A 161 -7.17 14.70 -17.17
C LEU A 161 -7.78 13.55 -16.37
N LEU A 162 -7.13 13.15 -15.26
CA LEU A 162 -7.61 12.08 -14.39
C LEU A 162 -8.98 12.41 -13.80
N GLU A 163 -9.17 13.59 -13.25
CA GLU A 163 -10.46 14.03 -12.69
C GLU A 163 -11.58 14.02 -13.74
N ARG A 164 -11.33 14.60 -14.90
CA ARG A 164 -12.30 14.62 -16.02
C ARG A 164 -12.66 13.22 -16.50
N LYS A 165 -11.67 12.30 -16.59
CA LYS A 165 -11.87 10.96 -17.13
C LYS A 165 -12.50 10.00 -16.14
N THR A 166 -12.19 10.15 -14.84
CA THR A 166 -12.74 9.31 -13.79
C THR A 166 -14.05 9.85 -13.20
N GLY A 167 -14.33 11.14 -13.37
CA GLY A 167 -15.42 11.83 -12.66
C GLY A 167 -15.17 11.95 -11.15
N LYS A 168 -13.92 11.74 -10.68
CA LYS A 168 -13.54 11.81 -9.28
C LYS A 168 -12.57 12.95 -9.05
N THR A 169 -12.75 13.70 -7.96
CA THR A 169 -11.79 14.73 -7.55
C THR A 169 -10.58 14.09 -6.87
N ALA A 170 -9.39 14.54 -7.20
CA ALA A 170 -8.17 14.09 -6.58
C ALA A 170 -8.10 14.57 -5.11
N GLN A 171 -8.22 13.63 -4.17
CA GLN A 171 -8.16 13.91 -2.75
C GLN A 171 -6.70 14.02 -2.31
N ASN A 172 -6.31 15.23 -1.85
CA ASN A 172 -4.96 15.44 -1.35
C ASN A 172 -4.78 14.78 0.02
N ILE A 173 -3.83 13.87 0.12
CA ILE A 173 -3.54 13.12 1.34
C ILE A 173 -2.09 13.33 1.79
N LYS A 174 -1.88 13.48 3.11
CA LYS A 174 -0.54 13.54 3.70
C LYS A 174 -0.12 12.13 4.11
N VAL A 175 0.98 11.65 3.54
CA VAL A 175 1.63 10.42 3.97
C VAL A 175 2.63 10.79 5.08
N LYS A 176 2.23 10.56 6.33
CA LYS A 176 3.13 10.62 7.50
C LYS A 176 3.51 9.22 7.93
#